data_450eb4c62755a455e7853dda2d034bef
#
_entry.id   450eb4c62755a455e7853dda2d034bef
#
_cell.length_a   1.000
_cell.length_b   1.000
_cell.length_c   1.000
_cell.angle_alpha   90.00
_cell.angle_beta   90.00
_cell.angle_gamma   90.00
#
_symmetry.space_group_name_H-M   'P 1'
#
loop_
_entity.id
_entity.type
_entity.pdbx_description
1 polymer ?
#
loop_
_entity_poly.entity_id
_entity_poly.type
_entity_poly.pdbx_seq_one_letter_code
_entity_poly.pdbx_strand_id
1 'polypeptide(L)'
;MTIAGAPIELAALTLILALVGGLFPIFSKIKENPETLRRITGIASGILLASALLVVVPEGFELATEEHEEEEAGHENEGVGNLLIGGAVLAGFLVMLILEGSGIGHAVHEEHHDHHDEHGHEHVHHRNSPWIIVLGLSLHSAADGLAIGSAAAGTSEAVTALVALAVLIHKVPAAFSLGVFSMHEREDRNDTIRDIVMFSLATPVMIIVSFYALQGLDEQLIALAMLFAAGTFLYVATVDTLPDIHNPETGREALRNVLIGVVAIVLVLYGAEAAGLIEHGH
;
A
#
# COMPACT_ATOMS: atom_id res chain seq x y z
N MET A 1 5.91 31.83 -3.05
CA MET A 1 5.35 31.24 -4.28
C MET A 1 5.64 29.76 -4.16
N THR A 2 4.78 29.08 -3.44
CA THR A 2 4.74 27.62 -3.40
C THR A 2 4.67 27.15 -4.83
N ILE A 3 5.53 26.21 -5.22
CA ILE A 3 5.34 25.47 -6.47
C ILE A 3 3.97 24.84 -6.28
N ALA A 4 2.96 25.45 -6.90
CA ALA A 4 1.58 25.14 -6.65
C ALA A 4 1.39 23.64 -6.85
N GLY A 5 1.20 22.93 -5.78
CA GLY A 5 0.57 21.65 -5.74
C GLY A 5 1.42 20.41 -5.57
N ALA A 6 2.70 20.36 -5.88
CA ALA A 6 3.43 19.06 -5.73
C ALA A 6 3.56 18.67 -4.25
N PRO A 7 3.11 17.48 -3.83
CA PRO A 7 3.12 17.04 -2.43
C PRO A 7 4.53 16.62 -1.97
N ILE A 8 5.50 17.55 -2.08
CA ILE A 8 6.92 17.30 -1.78
C ILE A 8 7.11 16.94 -0.30
N GLU A 9 6.32 17.56 0.58
CA GLU A 9 6.37 17.27 2.02
C GLU A 9 5.94 15.84 2.32
N LEU A 10 4.88 15.36 1.66
CA LEU A 10 4.42 13.97 1.77
C LEU A 10 5.44 13.00 1.19
N ALA A 11 6.05 13.34 0.04
CA ALA A 11 7.12 12.55 -0.55
C ALA A 11 8.35 12.45 0.38
N ALA A 12 8.76 13.56 0.99
CA ALA A 12 9.85 13.57 1.95
C ALA A 12 9.51 12.76 3.22
N LEU A 13 8.28 12.88 3.73
CA LEU A 13 7.83 12.17 4.91
C LEU A 13 7.76 10.65 4.68
N THR A 14 7.24 10.21 3.53
CA THR A 14 7.23 8.78 3.15
C THR A 14 8.65 8.22 3.05
N LEU A 15 9.59 8.98 2.46
CA LEU A 15 11.00 8.58 2.38
C LEU A 15 11.61 8.40 3.77
N ILE A 16 11.45 9.39 4.64
CA ILE A 16 12.02 9.37 6.00
C ILE A 16 11.47 8.18 6.78
N LEU A 17 10.15 7.98 6.78
CA LEU A 17 9.52 6.89 7.51
C LEU A 17 9.93 5.51 6.98
N ALA A 18 10.03 5.35 5.65
CA ALA A 18 10.49 4.11 5.04
C ALA A 18 11.96 3.82 5.37
N LEU A 19 12.84 4.82 5.31
CA LEU A 19 14.25 4.66 5.70
C LEU A 19 14.39 4.33 7.19
N VAL A 20 13.69 5.05 8.06
CA VAL A 20 13.72 4.78 9.50
C VAL A 20 13.21 3.37 9.80
N GLY A 21 12.04 2.99 9.25
CA GLY A 21 11.47 1.66 9.44
C GLY A 21 12.38 0.55 8.93
N GLY A 22 12.88 0.67 7.70
CA GLY A 22 13.71 -0.33 7.05
C GLY A 22 15.12 -0.49 7.64
N LEU A 23 15.74 0.62 8.06
CA LEU A 23 17.06 0.58 8.68
C LEU A 23 17.02 0.17 10.17
N PHE A 24 15.87 0.35 10.84
CA PHE A 24 15.74 0.06 12.26
C PHE A 24 16.13 -1.39 12.65
N PRO A 25 15.72 -2.45 11.92
CA PRO A 25 16.11 -3.83 12.22
C PRO A 25 17.63 -4.04 12.26
N ILE A 26 18.39 -3.29 11.44
CA ILE A 26 19.86 -3.41 11.35
C ILE A 26 20.53 -3.08 12.70
N PHE A 27 19.92 -2.17 13.46
CA PHE A 27 20.48 -1.66 14.72
C PHE A 27 19.75 -2.20 15.97
N SER A 28 18.63 -2.90 15.80
CA SER A 28 17.80 -3.38 16.90
C SER A 28 17.87 -4.90 17.07
N LYS A 29 17.53 -5.37 18.28
CA LYS A 29 17.40 -6.81 18.58
C LYS A 29 15.96 -7.32 18.34
N ILE A 30 15.03 -6.47 17.89
CA ILE A 30 13.61 -6.80 17.69
C ILE A 30 13.42 -7.80 16.56
N LYS A 31 14.35 -7.85 15.60
CA LYS A 31 14.37 -8.82 14.49
C LYS A 31 14.26 -10.29 14.92
N GLU A 32 14.58 -10.58 16.16
CA GLU A 32 14.58 -11.96 16.71
C GLU A 32 13.21 -12.36 17.28
N ASN A 33 12.18 -11.48 17.22
CA ASN A 33 10.86 -11.76 17.80
C ASN A 33 9.78 -11.89 16.70
N PRO A 34 9.49 -13.12 16.23
CA PRO A 34 8.52 -13.36 15.16
C PRO A 34 7.08 -12.99 15.56
N GLU A 35 6.73 -13.06 16.83
CA GLU A 35 5.40 -12.69 17.33
C GLU A 35 5.16 -11.17 17.16
N THR A 36 6.17 -10.36 17.52
CA THR A 36 6.09 -8.91 17.33
C THR A 36 5.97 -8.55 15.85
N LEU A 37 6.71 -9.22 14.98
CA LEU A 37 6.64 -9.00 13.54
C LEU A 37 5.23 -9.31 13.01
N ARG A 38 4.68 -10.49 13.29
CA ARG A 38 3.32 -10.87 12.88
C ARG A 38 2.26 -9.88 13.39
N ARG A 39 2.40 -9.42 14.63
CA ARG A 39 1.48 -8.43 15.20
C ARG A 39 1.52 -7.12 14.43
N ILE A 40 2.71 -6.60 14.14
CA ILE A 40 2.89 -5.34 13.40
C ILE A 40 2.32 -5.49 11.98
N THR A 41 2.63 -6.57 11.28
CA THR A 41 2.16 -6.82 9.92
C THR A 41 0.63 -6.99 9.90
N GLY A 42 0.05 -7.77 10.81
CA GLY A 42 -1.41 -7.94 10.85
C GLY A 42 -2.16 -6.63 11.11
N ILE A 43 -1.66 -5.75 12.00
CA ILE A 43 -2.23 -4.42 12.21
C ILE A 43 -2.09 -3.57 10.94
N ALA A 44 -0.92 -3.59 10.29
CA ALA A 44 -0.67 -2.83 9.06
C ALA A 44 -1.59 -3.26 7.92
N SER A 45 -1.81 -4.57 7.73
CA SER A 45 -2.73 -5.10 6.72
C SER A 45 -4.18 -4.69 7.00
N GLY A 46 -4.61 -4.68 8.27
CA GLY A 46 -5.94 -4.17 8.65
C GLY A 46 -6.11 -2.68 8.33
N ILE A 47 -5.08 -1.89 8.58
CA ILE A 47 -5.04 -0.47 8.22
C ILE A 47 -5.13 -0.30 6.70
N LEU A 48 -4.35 -1.06 5.95
CA LEU A 48 -4.32 -0.99 4.49
C LEU A 48 -5.67 -1.40 3.87
N LEU A 49 -6.26 -2.49 4.37
CA LEU A 49 -7.59 -2.96 3.94
C LEU A 49 -8.67 -1.90 4.17
N ALA A 50 -8.73 -1.36 5.39
CA ALA A 50 -9.71 -0.35 5.75
C ALA A 50 -9.49 0.96 4.97
N SER A 51 -8.24 1.37 4.74
CA SER A 51 -7.92 2.54 3.94
C SER A 51 -8.35 2.40 2.49
N ALA A 52 -8.12 1.22 1.88
CA ALA A 52 -8.56 0.95 0.53
C ALA A 52 -10.09 1.07 0.40
N LEU A 53 -10.83 0.41 1.33
CA LEU A 53 -12.29 0.30 1.23
C LEU A 53 -13.05 1.53 1.75
N LEU A 54 -12.51 2.26 2.72
CA LEU A 54 -13.20 3.37 3.38
C LEU A 54 -12.71 4.75 2.91
N VAL A 55 -11.58 4.82 2.21
CA VAL A 55 -11.01 6.08 1.72
C VAL A 55 -10.82 6.03 0.20
N VAL A 56 -9.89 5.21 -0.29
CA VAL A 56 -9.43 5.31 -1.68
C VAL A 56 -10.52 4.88 -2.68
N VAL A 57 -11.28 3.82 -2.39
CA VAL A 57 -12.37 3.36 -3.26
C VAL A 57 -13.53 4.36 -3.28
N PRO A 58 -14.08 4.84 -2.14
CA PRO A 58 -15.15 5.83 -2.15
C PRO A 58 -14.75 7.11 -2.89
N GLU A 59 -13.61 7.69 -2.57
CA GLU A 59 -13.13 8.93 -3.19
C GLU A 59 -12.88 8.76 -4.70
N GLY A 60 -12.26 7.64 -5.10
CA GLY A 60 -12.06 7.33 -6.51
C GLY A 60 -13.38 7.09 -7.25
N PHE A 61 -14.39 6.53 -6.57
CA PHE A 61 -15.73 6.36 -7.14
C PHE A 61 -16.44 7.70 -7.29
N GLU A 62 -16.41 8.55 -6.27
CA GLU A 62 -17.02 9.88 -6.29
C GLU A 62 -16.43 10.70 -7.42
N LEU A 63 -15.09 10.80 -7.49
CA LEU A 63 -14.38 11.52 -8.54
C LEU A 63 -14.66 10.96 -9.96
N ALA A 64 -14.91 9.64 -10.08
CA ALA A 64 -15.25 9.01 -11.37
C ALA A 64 -16.68 9.29 -11.83
N THR A 65 -17.59 9.60 -10.89
CA THR A 65 -19.02 9.78 -11.13
C THR A 65 -19.49 11.22 -11.05
N GLU A 66 -18.62 12.16 -10.64
CA GLU A 66 -18.94 13.58 -10.67
C GLU A 66 -19.27 14.02 -12.12
N GLU A 67 -20.52 14.47 -12.31
CA GLU A 67 -20.99 15.04 -13.56
C GLU A 67 -20.58 16.53 -13.57
N HIS A 68 -19.66 16.92 -14.46
CA HIS A 68 -19.40 18.32 -14.69
C HIS A 68 -20.54 18.92 -15.50
N GLU A 69 -21.39 19.70 -14.83
CA GLU A 69 -22.32 20.62 -15.49
C GLU A 69 -21.52 21.71 -16.21
N GLU A 70 -20.96 21.42 -17.38
CA GLU A 70 -20.51 22.48 -18.28
C GLU A 70 -21.73 23.17 -18.90
N GLU A 71 -22.04 24.36 -18.40
CA GLU A 71 -23.17 25.21 -18.81
C GLU A 71 -23.13 25.67 -20.29
N GLU A 72 -22.19 25.27 -21.13
CA GLU A 72 -22.20 25.66 -22.57
C GLU A 72 -21.75 24.55 -23.50
N ALA A 73 -22.71 23.97 -24.16
CA ALA A 73 -22.63 23.08 -25.34
C ALA A 73 -22.88 21.57 -25.04
N GLY A 74 -24.14 21.19 -24.94
CA GLY A 74 -24.77 19.98 -25.51
C GLY A 74 -24.01 18.63 -25.60
N HIS A 75 -22.92 18.45 -24.88
CA HIS A 75 -22.27 17.17 -24.66
C HIS A 75 -22.40 16.83 -23.18
N GLU A 76 -23.37 15.96 -22.85
CA GLU A 76 -23.43 15.25 -21.60
C GLU A 76 -22.13 14.44 -21.51
N ASN A 77 -21.19 14.88 -20.66
CA ASN A 77 -20.08 14.03 -20.25
C ASN A 77 -20.68 12.95 -19.36
N GLU A 78 -21.05 11.82 -19.97
CA GLU A 78 -21.45 10.64 -19.21
C GLU A 78 -20.28 10.25 -18.30
N GLY A 79 -20.50 10.17 -16.98
CA GLY A 79 -19.51 9.69 -16.01
C GLY A 79 -18.94 8.32 -16.40
N VAL A 80 -17.81 7.94 -15.83
CA VAL A 80 -17.15 6.65 -16.13
C VAL A 80 -18.12 5.49 -15.83
N GLY A 81 -18.35 4.64 -16.82
CA GLY A 81 -19.24 3.49 -16.64
C GLY A 81 -18.76 2.55 -15.51
N ASN A 82 -19.70 2.03 -14.70
CA ASN A 82 -19.44 1.14 -13.55
C ASN A 82 -18.46 -0.01 -13.87
N LEU A 83 -18.44 -0.49 -15.12
CA LEU A 83 -17.52 -1.54 -15.56
C LEU A 83 -16.05 -1.07 -15.57
N LEU A 84 -15.80 0.19 -15.96
CA LEU A 84 -14.44 0.75 -15.95
C LEU A 84 -13.98 1.02 -14.52
N ILE A 85 -14.86 1.49 -13.65
CA ILE A 85 -14.60 1.71 -12.22
C ILE A 85 -14.17 0.39 -11.55
N GLY A 86 -15.02 -0.63 -11.64
CA GLY A 86 -14.69 -1.96 -11.11
C GLY A 86 -13.49 -2.60 -11.81
N GLY A 87 -13.36 -2.35 -13.13
CA GLY A 87 -12.22 -2.80 -13.94
C GLY A 87 -10.90 -2.23 -13.51
N ALA A 88 -10.84 -0.95 -13.09
CA ALA A 88 -9.62 -0.32 -12.58
C ALA A 88 -9.16 -0.97 -11.27
N VAL A 89 -10.08 -1.19 -10.32
CA VAL A 89 -9.78 -1.90 -9.06
C VAL A 89 -9.30 -3.32 -9.35
N LEU A 90 -10.02 -4.04 -10.21
CA LEU A 90 -9.64 -5.40 -10.60
C LEU A 90 -8.27 -5.43 -11.29
N ALA A 91 -7.97 -4.47 -12.17
CA ALA A 91 -6.69 -4.39 -12.85
C ALA A 91 -5.52 -4.20 -11.86
N GLY A 92 -5.69 -3.31 -10.88
CA GLY A 92 -4.70 -3.13 -9.81
C GLY A 92 -4.45 -4.41 -9.01
N PHE A 93 -5.54 -5.08 -8.62
CA PHE A 93 -5.47 -6.37 -7.93
C PHE A 93 -4.76 -7.44 -8.77
N LEU A 94 -5.15 -7.58 -10.05
CA LEU A 94 -4.58 -8.59 -10.95
C LEU A 94 -3.11 -8.30 -11.30
N VAL A 95 -2.70 -7.05 -11.41
CA VAL A 95 -1.29 -6.73 -11.65
C VAL A 95 -0.43 -7.25 -10.51
N MET A 96 -0.82 -7.02 -9.26
CA MET A 96 -0.10 -7.55 -8.10
C MET A 96 -0.13 -9.08 -8.06
N LEU A 97 -1.28 -9.69 -8.32
CA LEU A 97 -1.43 -11.15 -8.40
C LEU A 97 -0.51 -11.78 -9.47
N ILE A 98 -0.43 -11.16 -10.65
CA ILE A 98 0.42 -11.65 -11.74
C ILE A 98 1.89 -11.48 -11.39
N LEU A 99 2.29 -10.35 -10.81
CA LEU A 99 3.65 -10.11 -10.36
C LEU A 99 4.08 -11.16 -9.34
N GLU A 100 3.26 -11.41 -8.34
CA GLU A 100 3.56 -12.42 -7.31
C GLU A 100 3.52 -13.84 -7.88
N GLY A 101 2.51 -14.19 -8.67
CA GLY A 101 2.40 -15.48 -9.34
C GLY A 101 3.53 -15.75 -10.36
N SER A 102 4.18 -14.69 -10.86
CA SER A 102 5.38 -14.78 -11.70
C SER A 102 6.67 -14.93 -10.88
N GLY A 103 6.57 -15.05 -9.56
CA GLY A 103 7.71 -15.10 -8.65
C GLY A 103 8.29 -13.73 -8.30
N ILE A 104 7.64 -12.64 -8.73
CA ILE A 104 8.03 -11.27 -8.42
C ILE A 104 7.21 -10.81 -7.22
N GLY A 105 7.73 -10.97 -6.01
CA GLY A 105 7.08 -10.44 -4.81
C GLY A 105 6.44 -11.49 -3.91
N HIS A 106 7.04 -12.66 -3.76
CA HIS A 106 6.60 -13.63 -2.74
C HIS A 106 6.50 -12.95 -1.37
N ALA A 107 5.34 -13.13 -0.74
CA ALA A 107 5.08 -12.61 0.60
C ALA A 107 6.21 -13.04 1.55
N VAL A 108 6.68 -12.11 2.36
CA VAL A 108 7.76 -12.28 3.35
C VAL A 108 7.41 -13.40 4.38
N HIS A 109 6.17 -13.90 4.38
CA HIS A 109 5.64 -14.84 5.35
C HIS A 109 5.83 -16.33 5.03
N GLU A 110 6.15 -16.72 3.79
CA GLU A 110 6.30 -18.15 3.47
C GLU A 110 7.53 -18.81 4.09
N GLU A 111 8.51 -18.05 4.58
CA GLU A 111 9.76 -18.62 5.11
C GLU A 111 9.73 -19.03 6.59
N HIS A 112 8.63 -18.80 7.32
CA HIS A 112 8.56 -19.16 8.75
C HIS A 112 7.89 -20.52 9.04
N HIS A 113 7.53 -21.28 8.02
CA HIS A 113 7.04 -22.64 8.19
C HIS A 113 8.17 -23.66 7.92
N ASP A 114 9.14 -23.72 8.81
CA ASP A 114 9.98 -24.90 8.99
C ASP A 114 9.12 -26.07 9.50
N HIS A 115 8.40 -26.71 8.60
CA HIS A 115 7.90 -28.04 8.87
C HIS A 115 9.07 -29.00 8.81
N HIS A 116 9.53 -29.43 9.99
CA HIS A 116 10.32 -30.63 10.15
C HIS A 116 9.46 -31.84 9.74
N ASP A 117 9.30 -32.08 8.44
CA ASP A 117 8.80 -33.34 7.94
C ASP A 117 9.98 -34.32 7.81
N GLU A 118 10.03 -35.29 8.74
CA GLU A 118 10.98 -36.40 8.78
C GLU A 118 10.82 -37.41 7.60
N HIS A 119 10.21 -37.02 6.49
CA HIS A 119 10.08 -37.88 5.31
C HIS A 119 10.75 -37.23 4.10
N GLY A 120 11.93 -37.77 3.77
CA GLY A 120 12.86 -37.37 2.72
C GLY A 120 12.28 -37.30 1.31
N HIS A 121 11.48 -36.30 1.04
CA HIS A 121 11.22 -35.83 -0.32
C HIS A 121 12.00 -34.52 -0.49
N GLU A 122 13.04 -34.59 -1.34
CA GLU A 122 13.72 -33.40 -1.84
C GLU A 122 12.70 -32.52 -2.57
N HIS A 123 12.03 -31.62 -1.84
CA HIS A 123 11.36 -30.49 -2.44
C HIS A 123 12.44 -29.54 -2.94
N VAL A 124 12.57 -29.44 -4.26
CA VAL A 124 13.39 -28.41 -4.91
C VAL A 124 12.73 -27.08 -4.56
N HIS A 125 13.16 -26.49 -3.45
CA HIS A 125 12.85 -25.11 -3.13
C HIS A 125 13.52 -24.25 -4.20
N HIS A 126 12.76 -23.80 -5.18
CA HIS A 126 13.18 -22.71 -6.03
C HIS A 126 13.30 -21.47 -5.15
N ARG A 127 14.47 -21.30 -4.57
CA ARG A 127 14.82 -20.10 -3.79
C ARG A 127 14.75 -18.92 -4.74
N ASN A 128 13.64 -18.18 -4.69
CA ASN A 128 13.50 -16.97 -5.48
C ASN A 128 14.65 -16.02 -5.13
N SER A 129 15.25 -15.42 -6.15
CA SER A 129 16.34 -14.47 -5.90
C SER A 129 15.84 -13.35 -4.99
N PRO A 130 16.57 -12.96 -3.92
CA PRO A 130 16.19 -11.88 -3.03
C PRO A 130 15.82 -10.58 -3.76
N TRP A 131 16.39 -10.35 -4.94
CA TRP A 131 16.08 -9.23 -5.82
C TRP A 131 14.62 -9.20 -6.29
N ILE A 132 14.02 -10.35 -6.49
CA ILE A 132 12.64 -10.48 -6.99
C ILE A 132 11.67 -9.99 -5.91
N ILE A 133 11.91 -10.34 -4.66
CA ILE A 133 11.09 -9.89 -3.51
C ILE A 133 11.22 -8.38 -3.30
N VAL A 134 12.46 -7.86 -3.34
CA VAL A 134 12.70 -6.41 -3.25
C VAL A 134 12.00 -5.65 -4.38
N LEU A 135 12.00 -6.20 -5.59
CA LEU A 135 11.30 -5.61 -6.73
C LEU A 135 9.78 -5.59 -6.51
N GLY A 136 9.18 -6.70 -6.07
CA GLY A 136 7.74 -6.78 -5.80
C GLY A 136 7.29 -5.79 -4.73
N LEU A 137 8.02 -5.74 -3.60
CA LEU A 137 7.75 -4.76 -2.53
C LEU A 137 7.98 -3.32 -3.00
N SER A 138 8.95 -3.08 -3.89
CA SER A 138 9.15 -1.75 -4.46
C SER A 138 8.04 -1.34 -5.43
N LEU A 139 7.45 -2.28 -6.16
CA LEU A 139 6.28 -2.03 -7.01
C LEU A 139 5.03 -1.74 -6.18
N HIS A 140 4.82 -2.49 -5.08
CA HIS A 140 3.79 -2.12 -4.11
C HIS A 140 4.02 -0.72 -3.54
N SER A 141 5.25 -0.42 -3.15
CA SER A 141 5.65 0.90 -2.66
C SER A 141 5.43 2.01 -3.69
N ALA A 142 5.58 1.72 -4.98
CA ALA A 142 5.23 2.64 -6.07
C ALA A 142 3.71 2.85 -6.18
N ALA A 143 2.91 1.80 -5.97
CA ALA A 143 1.44 1.93 -5.95
C ALA A 143 0.95 2.82 -4.78
N ASP A 144 1.63 2.78 -3.61
CA ASP A 144 1.39 3.74 -2.53
C ASP A 144 1.59 5.18 -3.00
N GLY A 145 2.67 5.41 -3.76
CA GLY A 145 2.98 6.72 -4.33
C GLY A 145 1.98 7.16 -5.40
N LEU A 146 1.48 6.22 -6.21
CA LEU A 146 0.41 6.48 -7.18
C LEU A 146 -0.87 6.94 -6.47
N ALA A 147 -1.27 6.28 -5.38
CA ALA A 147 -2.45 6.67 -4.61
C ALA A 147 -2.36 8.11 -4.07
N ILE A 148 -1.23 8.45 -3.44
CA ILE A 148 -1.04 9.82 -2.89
C ILE A 148 -0.95 10.85 -4.03
N GLY A 149 -0.20 10.56 -5.07
CA GLY A 149 0.02 11.51 -6.17
C GLY A 149 -1.21 11.74 -7.03
N SER A 150 -2.04 10.71 -7.26
CA SER A 150 -3.34 10.85 -7.94
C SER A 150 -4.33 11.64 -7.08
N ALA A 151 -4.46 11.33 -5.78
CA ALA A 151 -5.29 12.11 -4.88
C ALA A 151 -4.88 13.59 -4.86
N ALA A 152 -3.58 13.88 -4.75
CA ALA A 152 -3.07 15.26 -4.79
C ALA A 152 -3.29 15.98 -6.12
N ALA A 153 -3.45 15.26 -7.21
CA ALA A 153 -3.69 15.83 -8.55
C ALA A 153 -5.16 16.18 -8.80
N GLY A 154 -6.11 15.45 -8.17
CA GLY A 154 -7.54 15.58 -8.52
C GLY A 154 -8.50 15.69 -7.34
N THR A 155 -8.04 15.66 -6.08
CA THR A 155 -8.94 15.75 -4.93
C THR A 155 -8.57 16.89 -3.98
N SER A 156 -9.37 17.09 -2.94
CA SER A 156 -9.12 18.10 -1.91
C SER A 156 -7.85 17.77 -1.08
N GLU A 157 -7.31 18.80 -0.42
CA GLU A 157 -6.18 18.60 0.51
C GLU A 157 -6.52 17.64 1.66
N ALA A 158 -7.78 17.64 2.11
CA ALA A 158 -8.25 16.75 3.18
C ALA A 158 -8.23 15.27 2.73
N VAL A 159 -8.74 14.97 1.53
CA VAL A 159 -8.71 13.63 0.95
C VAL A 159 -7.28 13.17 0.71
N THR A 160 -6.45 14.03 0.11
CA THR A 160 -5.02 13.76 -0.07
C THR A 160 -4.33 13.44 1.25
N ALA A 161 -4.64 14.18 2.33
CA ALA A 161 -4.07 13.95 3.64
C ALA A 161 -4.52 12.60 4.23
N LEU A 162 -5.78 12.19 4.02
CA LEU A 162 -6.30 10.90 4.48
C LEU A 162 -5.64 9.73 3.75
N VAL A 163 -5.54 9.80 2.44
CA VAL A 163 -4.84 8.79 1.62
C VAL A 163 -3.38 8.70 2.06
N ALA A 164 -2.72 9.86 2.24
CA ALA A 164 -1.34 9.91 2.69
C ALA A 164 -1.18 9.33 4.11
N LEU A 165 -2.07 9.67 5.05
CA LEU A 165 -2.03 9.14 6.41
C LEU A 165 -2.14 7.61 6.41
N ALA A 166 -3.04 7.06 5.63
CA ALA A 166 -3.19 5.63 5.46
C ALA A 166 -1.90 4.96 4.98
N VAL A 167 -1.25 5.54 3.97
CA VAL A 167 0.05 5.07 3.46
C VAL A 167 1.14 5.21 4.51
N LEU A 168 1.24 6.34 5.18
CA LEU A 168 2.29 6.61 6.18
C LEU A 168 2.25 5.62 7.35
N ILE A 169 1.05 5.27 7.84
CA ILE A 169 0.90 4.35 8.98
C ILE A 169 1.38 2.95 8.63
N HIS A 170 1.07 2.42 7.44
CA HIS A 170 1.53 1.08 7.07
C HIS A 170 2.95 1.06 6.48
N LYS A 171 3.49 2.21 6.09
CA LYS A 171 4.81 2.32 5.48
C LYS A 171 5.96 1.87 6.39
N VAL A 172 5.87 2.23 7.67
CA VAL A 172 6.90 1.83 8.67
C VAL A 172 6.93 0.31 8.86
N PRO A 173 5.79 -0.37 9.12
CA PRO A 173 5.76 -1.83 9.17
C PRO A 173 6.26 -2.52 7.89
N ALA A 174 5.83 -2.05 6.71
CA ALA A 174 6.26 -2.63 5.43
C ALA A 174 7.77 -2.50 5.22
N ALA A 175 8.34 -1.31 5.49
CA ALA A 175 9.78 -1.09 5.42
C ALA A 175 10.55 -1.92 6.45
N PHE A 176 10.01 -2.07 7.67
CA PHE A 176 10.59 -2.89 8.72
C PHE A 176 10.66 -4.37 8.30
N SER A 177 9.57 -4.90 7.74
CA SER A 177 9.51 -6.28 7.24
C SER A 177 10.54 -6.52 6.14
N LEU A 178 10.65 -5.60 5.16
CA LEU A 178 11.71 -5.68 4.15
C LEU A 178 13.11 -5.66 4.78
N GLY A 179 13.34 -4.79 5.76
CA GLY A 179 14.64 -4.71 6.45
C GLY A 179 15.02 -6.01 7.14
N VAL A 180 14.07 -6.65 7.84
CA VAL A 180 14.26 -7.96 8.47
C VAL A 180 14.54 -9.02 7.41
N PHE A 181 13.71 -9.11 6.38
CA PHE A 181 13.88 -10.06 5.28
C PHE A 181 15.25 -9.92 4.61
N SER A 182 15.60 -8.70 4.16
CA SER A 182 16.86 -8.48 3.46
C SER A 182 18.08 -8.80 4.34
N MET A 183 18.00 -8.60 5.66
CA MET A 183 19.07 -9.00 6.58
C MET A 183 19.25 -10.52 6.69
N HIS A 184 18.21 -11.31 6.50
CA HIS A 184 18.30 -12.77 6.51
C HIS A 184 18.80 -13.33 5.17
N GLU A 185 18.43 -12.69 4.07
CA GLU A 185 18.74 -13.16 2.73
C GLU A 185 20.07 -12.64 2.17
N ARG A 186 20.55 -11.50 2.69
CA ARG A 186 21.81 -10.90 2.23
C ARG A 186 22.95 -11.19 3.19
N GLU A 187 24.08 -11.62 2.65
CA GLU A 187 25.32 -11.79 3.42
C GLU A 187 25.99 -10.44 3.72
N ASP A 188 25.84 -9.45 2.81
CA ASP A 188 26.45 -8.13 2.96
C ASP A 188 25.41 -7.09 3.43
N ARG A 189 25.77 -6.38 4.50
CA ARG A 189 24.99 -5.26 5.04
C ARG A 189 24.74 -4.15 4.01
N ASN A 190 25.67 -3.94 3.08
CA ASN A 190 25.49 -2.90 2.05
C ASN A 190 24.40 -3.27 1.07
N ASP A 191 24.23 -4.56 0.76
CA ASP A 191 23.15 -5.05 -0.08
C ASP A 191 21.80 -4.85 0.62
N THR A 192 21.72 -5.15 1.92
CA THR A 192 20.52 -4.84 2.73
C THR A 192 20.17 -3.35 2.69
N ILE A 193 21.16 -2.48 2.89
CA ILE A 193 20.93 -1.02 2.85
C ILE A 193 20.45 -0.59 1.45
N ARG A 194 21.04 -1.14 0.38
CA ARG A 194 20.62 -0.85 -0.99
C ARG A 194 19.16 -1.25 -1.25
N ASP A 195 18.76 -2.44 -0.81
CA ASP A 195 17.39 -2.93 -0.93
C ASP A 195 16.40 -2.00 -0.22
N ILE A 196 16.72 -1.57 1.01
CA ILE A 196 15.92 -0.63 1.77
C ILE A 196 15.82 0.73 1.08
N VAL A 197 16.94 1.24 0.55
CA VAL A 197 16.95 2.53 -0.16
C VAL A 197 16.10 2.46 -1.42
N MET A 198 16.20 1.39 -2.21
CA MET A 198 15.39 1.20 -3.42
C MET A 198 13.90 1.21 -3.10
N PHE A 199 13.48 0.42 -2.12
CA PHE A 199 12.10 0.39 -1.64
C PHE A 199 11.63 1.77 -1.14
N SER A 200 12.47 2.44 -0.34
CA SER A 200 12.13 3.73 0.26
C SER A 200 11.98 4.85 -0.77
N LEU A 201 12.70 4.77 -1.90
CA LEU A 201 12.61 5.75 -2.99
C LEU A 201 11.39 5.52 -3.89
N ALA A 202 10.83 4.32 -3.94
CA ALA A 202 9.75 3.99 -4.86
C ALA A 202 8.49 4.88 -4.63
N THR A 203 8.04 5.04 -3.37
CA THR A 203 6.89 5.89 -3.04
C THR A 203 7.11 7.37 -3.37
N PRO A 204 8.15 8.05 -2.86
CA PRO A 204 8.32 9.48 -3.13
C PRO A 204 8.52 9.79 -4.61
N VAL A 205 9.26 8.95 -5.33
CA VAL A 205 9.41 9.10 -6.79
C VAL A 205 8.07 9.00 -7.47
N MET A 206 7.25 8.00 -7.10
CA MET A 206 5.96 7.80 -7.74
C MET A 206 4.93 8.86 -7.34
N ILE A 207 4.96 9.41 -6.12
CA ILE A 207 4.15 10.58 -5.73
C ILE A 207 4.39 11.74 -6.71
N ILE A 208 5.65 12.07 -6.96
CA ILE A 208 6.01 13.18 -7.83
C ILE A 208 5.65 12.87 -9.28
N VAL A 209 5.98 11.67 -9.75
CA VAL A 209 5.69 11.26 -11.14
C VAL A 209 4.18 11.25 -11.41
N SER A 210 3.38 10.62 -10.55
CA SER A 210 1.93 10.52 -10.75
C SER A 210 1.25 11.90 -10.62
N PHE A 211 1.66 12.73 -9.66
CA PHE A 211 1.15 14.09 -9.54
C PHE A 211 1.33 14.89 -10.84
N TYR A 212 2.55 14.96 -11.36
CA TYR A 212 2.80 15.72 -12.59
C TYR A 212 2.23 15.08 -13.86
N ALA A 213 2.16 13.74 -13.89
CA ALA A 213 1.57 13.03 -15.02
C ALA A 213 0.05 13.18 -15.09
N LEU A 214 -0.61 13.30 -13.94
CA LEU A 214 -2.07 13.37 -13.86
C LEU A 214 -2.58 14.79 -13.71
N GLN A 215 -1.75 15.75 -13.29
CA GLN A 215 -2.14 17.15 -13.13
C GLN A 215 -2.66 17.74 -14.45
N GLY A 216 -3.90 18.25 -14.42
CA GLY A 216 -4.56 18.84 -15.56
C GLY A 216 -5.12 17.83 -16.57
N LEU A 217 -5.10 16.54 -16.24
CA LEU A 217 -5.87 15.52 -16.93
C LEU A 217 -7.31 15.53 -16.44
N ASP A 218 -8.14 14.83 -17.21
CA ASP A 218 -9.53 14.56 -16.87
C ASP A 218 -9.63 13.88 -15.50
N GLU A 219 -10.52 14.34 -14.64
CA GLU A 219 -10.76 13.80 -13.30
C GLU A 219 -11.10 12.30 -13.33
N GLN A 220 -11.77 11.86 -14.39
CA GLN A 220 -12.06 10.44 -14.62
C GLN A 220 -10.78 9.60 -14.74
N LEU A 221 -9.72 10.11 -15.39
CA LEU A 221 -8.44 9.39 -15.47
C LEU A 221 -7.71 9.37 -14.12
N ILE A 222 -7.81 10.44 -13.35
CA ILE A 222 -7.27 10.51 -12.00
C ILE A 222 -7.99 9.51 -11.10
N ALA A 223 -9.32 9.47 -11.17
CA ALA A 223 -10.16 8.52 -10.45
C ALA A 223 -9.78 7.06 -10.76
N LEU A 224 -9.60 6.73 -12.04
CA LEU A 224 -9.16 5.38 -12.45
C LEU A 224 -7.77 5.04 -11.90
N ALA A 225 -6.85 6.00 -11.82
CA ALA A 225 -5.53 5.78 -11.21
C ALA A 225 -5.63 5.52 -9.69
N MET A 226 -6.50 6.26 -8.98
CA MET A 226 -6.78 6.03 -7.55
C MET A 226 -7.41 4.64 -7.34
N LEU A 227 -8.40 4.27 -8.13
CA LEU A 227 -9.07 2.97 -8.05
C LEU A 227 -8.12 1.81 -8.38
N PHE A 228 -7.23 1.98 -9.34
CA PHE A 228 -6.16 1.03 -9.61
C PHE A 228 -5.24 0.85 -8.39
N ALA A 229 -4.81 1.94 -7.76
CA ALA A 229 -4.00 1.87 -6.54
C ALA A 229 -4.77 1.18 -5.38
N ALA A 230 -6.07 1.45 -5.22
CA ALA A 230 -6.91 0.74 -4.26
C ALA A 230 -6.92 -0.78 -4.50
N GLY A 231 -6.99 -1.22 -5.75
CA GLY A 231 -6.89 -2.63 -6.13
C GLY A 231 -5.57 -3.27 -5.69
N THR A 232 -4.45 -2.56 -5.84
CA THR A 232 -3.14 -3.05 -5.35
C THR A 232 -3.11 -3.16 -3.82
N PHE A 233 -3.72 -2.21 -3.10
CA PHE A 233 -3.84 -2.25 -1.64
C PHE A 233 -4.65 -3.45 -1.16
N LEU A 234 -5.78 -3.70 -1.82
CA LEU A 234 -6.64 -4.86 -1.51
C LEU A 234 -5.88 -6.17 -1.69
N TYR A 235 -5.09 -6.29 -2.76
CA TYR A 235 -4.27 -7.47 -2.99
C TYR A 235 -3.29 -7.69 -1.84
N VAL A 236 -2.45 -6.70 -1.54
CA VAL A 236 -1.42 -6.82 -0.50
C VAL A 236 -2.04 -7.07 0.87
N ALA A 237 -3.10 -6.34 1.24
CA ALA A 237 -3.77 -6.52 2.52
C ALA A 237 -4.35 -7.94 2.69
N THR A 238 -4.84 -8.55 1.62
CA THR A 238 -5.43 -9.89 1.67
C THR A 238 -4.38 -10.99 1.65
N VAL A 239 -3.35 -10.86 0.83
CA VAL A 239 -2.29 -11.88 0.71
C VAL A 239 -1.48 -11.99 1.99
N ASP A 240 -1.15 -10.86 2.63
CA ASP A 240 -0.39 -10.86 3.88
C ASP A 240 -1.17 -11.44 5.06
N THR A 241 -2.52 -11.36 5.05
CA THR A 241 -3.34 -11.73 6.21
C THR A 241 -4.01 -13.08 6.10
N LEU A 242 -4.44 -13.48 4.90
CA LEU A 242 -5.21 -14.73 4.73
C LEU A 242 -4.47 -15.99 5.18
N PRO A 243 -3.17 -16.19 4.87
CA PRO A 243 -2.44 -17.35 5.34
C PRO A 243 -2.37 -17.42 6.86
N ASP A 244 -2.11 -16.30 7.52
CA ASP A 244 -1.99 -16.23 8.98
C ASP A 244 -3.33 -16.48 9.69
N ILE A 245 -4.44 -15.98 9.14
CA ILE A 245 -5.79 -16.18 9.71
C ILE A 245 -6.20 -17.66 9.63
N HIS A 246 -5.80 -18.37 8.58
CA HIS A 246 -6.13 -19.78 8.41
C HIS A 246 -5.24 -20.73 9.22
N ASN A 247 -4.17 -20.24 9.82
CA ASN A 247 -3.32 -21.05 10.68
C ASN A 247 -4.05 -21.41 11.98
N PRO A 248 -4.19 -22.71 12.34
CA PRO A 248 -4.91 -23.15 13.53
C PRO A 248 -4.35 -22.61 14.85
N GLU A 249 -3.05 -22.35 14.91
CA GLU A 249 -2.36 -21.92 16.13
C GLU A 249 -2.39 -20.39 16.30
N THR A 250 -2.23 -19.63 15.21
CA THR A 250 -2.04 -18.18 15.26
C THR A 250 -3.24 -17.39 14.70
N GLY A 251 -4.20 -18.04 14.05
CA GLY A 251 -5.26 -17.37 13.28
C GLY A 251 -6.14 -16.42 14.10
N ARG A 252 -6.44 -16.77 15.38
CA ARG A 252 -7.21 -15.88 16.26
C ARG A 252 -6.44 -14.59 16.59
N GLU A 253 -5.12 -14.71 16.72
CA GLU A 253 -4.27 -13.56 16.99
C GLU A 253 -4.12 -12.69 15.74
N ALA A 254 -3.90 -13.30 14.58
CA ALA A 254 -3.85 -12.63 13.29
C ALA A 254 -5.15 -11.84 13.04
N LEU A 255 -6.31 -12.49 13.18
CA LEU A 255 -7.62 -11.83 13.05
C LEU A 255 -7.76 -10.64 14.00
N ARG A 256 -7.39 -10.81 15.28
CA ARG A 256 -7.44 -9.71 16.27
C ARG A 256 -6.58 -8.53 15.83
N ASN A 257 -5.37 -8.78 15.34
CA ASN A 257 -4.45 -7.74 14.92
C ASN A 257 -4.98 -6.97 13.70
N VAL A 258 -5.55 -7.67 12.71
CA VAL A 258 -6.23 -7.06 11.56
C VAL A 258 -7.39 -6.18 12.02
N LEU A 259 -8.25 -6.69 12.92
CA LEU A 259 -9.37 -5.92 13.46
C LEU A 259 -8.92 -4.67 14.23
N ILE A 260 -7.80 -4.74 14.95
CA ILE A 260 -7.22 -3.56 15.60
C ILE A 260 -6.84 -2.51 14.54
N GLY A 261 -6.21 -2.93 13.43
CA GLY A 261 -5.86 -2.02 12.33
C GLY A 261 -7.09 -1.38 11.69
N VAL A 262 -8.12 -2.17 11.41
CA VAL A 262 -9.41 -1.66 10.88
C VAL A 262 -10.04 -0.64 11.82
N VAL A 263 -10.14 -0.97 13.12
CA VAL A 263 -10.72 -0.06 14.13
C VAL A 263 -9.90 1.21 14.24
N ALA A 264 -8.58 1.14 14.14
CA ALA A 264 -7.72 2.33 14.19
C ALA A 264 -8.06 3.32 13.07
N ILE A 265 -8.22 2.86 11.82
CA ILE A 265 -8.63 3.73 10.69
C ILE A 265 -10.05 4.27 10.90
N VAL A 266 -10.99 3.44 11.30
CA VAL A 266 -12.36 3.89 11.58
C VAL A 266 -12.37 5.02 12.61
N LEU A 267 -11.59 4.89 13.69
CA LEU A 267 -11.49 5.95 14.71
C LEU A 267 -10.82 7.22 14.17
N VAL A 268 -9.82 7.10 13.29
CA VAL A 268 -9.19 8.26 12.63
C VAL A 268 -10.19 8.98 11.74
N LEU A 269 -10.97 8.24 10.94
CA LEU A 269 -11.98 8.82 10.05
C LEU A 269 -13.08 9.54 10.85
N TYR A 270 -13.64 8.91 11.88
CA TYR A 270 -14.60 9.56 12.78
C TYR A 270 -14.02 10.79 13.50
N GLY A 271 -12.75 10.72 13.89
CA GLY A 271 -12.06 11.86 14.52
C GLY A 271 -11.87 13.02 13.55
N ALA A 272 -11.53 12.73 12.28
CA ALA A 272 -11.36 13.73 11.23
C ALA A 272 -12.71 14.39 10.86
N GLU A 273 -13.78 13.61 10.75
CA GLU A 273 -15.15 14.11 10.54
C GLU A 273 -15.60 15.00 11.71
N ALA A 274 -15.44 14.53 12.94
CA ALA A 274 -15.79 15.30 14.13
C ALA A 274 -14.98 16.61 14.30
N ALA A 275 -13.76 16.64 13.74
CA ALA A 275 -12.92 17.84 13.70
C ALA A 275 -13.24 18.78 12.52
N GLY A 276 -14.20 18.42 11.64
CA GLY A 276 -14.55 19.18 10.44
C GLY A 276 -13.43 19.22 9.40
N LEU A 277 -12.57 18.20 9.41
CA LEU A 277 -11.49 18.06 8.42
C LEU A 277 -11.96 17.33 7.15
N ILE A 278 -13.06 16.60 7.23
CA ILE A 278 -13.73 15.92 6.12
C ILE A 278 -15.16 16.46 6.10
N GLU A 279 -15.55 17.11 5.02
CA GLU A 279 -16.94 17.40 4.71
C GLU A 279 -17.42 16.28 3.76
N HIS A 280 -18.40 15.49 4.17
CA HIS A 280 -19.10 14.65 3.22
C HIS A 280 -19.98 15.58 2.37
N GLY A 281 -19.65 15.70 1.09
CA GLY A 281 -20.53 16.32 0.11
C GLY A 281 -21.88 15.59 0.10
N HIS A 282 -22.93 16.31 0.50
CA HIS A 282 -24.32 15.87 0.38
C HIS A 282 -24.87 16.33 -0.96
#